data_0bbff48e9e0f65e1f5109badde1bdebf
#
_entry.id   0bbff48e9e0f65e1f5109badde1bdebf
#
_cell.length_a   1.000
_cell.length_b   1.000
_cell.length_c   1.000
_cell.angle_alpha   90.00
_cell.angle_beta   90.00
_cell.angle_gamma   90.00
#
_symmetry.space_group_name_H-M   'P 1'
#
loop_
_entity.id
_entity.type
_entity.pdbx_description
1 polymer ?
#
loop_
_entity_poly.entity_id
_entity_poly.type
_entity_poly.pdbx_seq_one_letter_code
_entity_poly.pdbx_strand_id
1 'polypeptide(L)'
;MSTTILAAAGEMVEFSEPGWLGAITAGVLAILGAIFIFVSARAMYLAPDAISQVNMGGPAVGVGLPLLISANLVYSWSTEGFVLGELIRAIVAITALLVIGAVGSYVMGRALHATHWDHTVPLSGGQKAKEPK
;
A
#
# COMPACT_ATOMS: atom_id res chain seq x y z
N MET A 1 -23.54 -25.77 -6.69
CA MET A 1 -23.00 -26.35 -7.93
C MET A 1 -21.49 -26.20 -7.82
N SER A 2 -20.80 -27.32 -7.54
CA SER A 2 -19.33 -27.27 -7.35
C SER A 2 -18.67 -27.25 -8.74
N THR A 3 -17.96 -26.16 -9.03
CA THR A 3 -17.19 -26.08 -10.28
C THR A 3 -15.80 -26.64 -10.01
N THR A 4 -15.52 -27.80 -10.53
CA THR A 4 -14.20 -28.44 -10.42
C THR A 4 -13.33 -27.95 -11.57
N ILE A 5 -12.26 -27.24 -11.26
CA ILE A 5 -11.26 -26.78 -12.24
C ILE A 5 -10.02 -27.66 -12.04
N LEU A 6 -9.54 -28.28 -13.13
CA LEU A 6 -8.25 -28.98 -13.12
C LEU A 6 -7.13 -27.93 -13.06
N ALA A 7 -6.43 -27.86 -11.93
CA ALA A 7 -5.24 -27.06 -11.81
C ALA A 7 -4.07 -27.68 -12.58
N ALA A 8 -3.16 -26.89 -13.12
CA ALA A 8 -2.02 -27.29 -13.94
C ALA A 8 -1.04 -28.31 -13.28
N ALA A 9 -1.20 -28.57 -11.99
CA ALA A 9 -0.43 -29.55 -11.21
C ALA A 9 -1.14 -30.88 -10.95
N GLY A 10 -2.30 -31.17 -11.57
CA GLY A 10 -3.03 -32.42 -11.39
C GLY A 10 -3.78 -32.55 -10.07
N GLU A 11 -3.80 -31.55 -9.22
CA GLU A 11 -4.63 -31.50 -8.02
C GLU A 11 -6.01 -30.92 -8.37
N MET A 12 -7.05 -31.67 -7.98
CA MET A 12 -8.42 -31.20 -8.13
C MET A 12 -8.73 -30.26 -6.98
N VAL A 13 -8.78 -28.96 -7.26
CA VAL A 13 -9.21 -27.98 -6.29
C VAL A 13 -10.72 -27.80 -6.38
N GLU A 14 -11.43 -28.22 -5.34
CA GLU A 14 -12.86 -28.03 -5.23
C GLU A 14 -13.15 -26.63 -4.71
N PHE A 15 -13.63 -25.77 -5.60
CA PHE A 15 -14.06 -24.42 -5.19
C PHE A 15 -15.50 -24.50 -4.67
N SER A 16 -15.68 -24.28 -3.39
CA SER A 16 -17.00 -24.00 -2.81
C SER A 16 -17.37 -22.55 -3.13
N GLU A 17 -18.63 -22.34 -3.55
CA GLU A 17 -19.09 -20.97 -3.76
C GLU A 17 -19.10 -20.21 -2.42
N PRO A 18 -18.56 -18.98 -2.40
CA PRO A 18 -18.56 -18.18 -1.17
C PRO A 18 -20.01 -17.92 -0.74
N GLY A 19 -20.26 -18.00 0.56
CA GLY A 19 -21.55 -17.57 1.09
C GLY A 19 -21.81 -16.11 0.67
N TRP A 20 -23.02 -15.79 0.26
CA TRP A 20 -23.36 -14.45 -0.27
C TRP A 20 -22.93 -13.30 0.65
N LEU A 21 -22.98 -13.47 1.97
CA LEU A 21 -22.50 -12.49 2.95
C LEU A 21 -20.97 -12.33 2.88
N GLY A 22 -20.22 -13.42 2.74
CA GLY A 22 -18.77 -13.39 2.59
C GLY A 22 -18.34 -12.68 1.30
N ALA A 23 -19.03 -12.95 0.19
CA ALA A 23 -18.77 -12.29 -1.08
C ALA A 23 -19.04 -10.79 -1.03
N ILE A 24 -20.17 -10.37 -0.40
CA ILE A 24 -20.50 -8.94 -0.24
C ILE A 24 -19.49 -8.23 0.66
N THR A 25 -19.15 -8.78 1.82
CA THR A 25 -18.18 -8.16 2.74
C THR A 25 -16.79 -8.05 2.13
N ALA A 26 -16.31 -9.10 1.45
CA ALA A 26 -15.06 -9.05 0.72
C ALA A 26 -15.09 -8.01 -0.41
N GLY A 27 -16.21 -7.96 -1.17
CA GLY A 27 -16.39 -6.96 -2.22
C GLY A 27 -16.37 -5.52 -1.71
N VAL A 28 -17.06 -5.24 -0.61
CA VAL A 28 -17.06 -3.90 0.02
C VAL A 28 -15.66 -3.51 0.48
N LEU A 29 -14.94 -4.41 1.16
CA LEU A 29 -13.56 -4.16 1.59
C LEU A 29 -12.62 -3.92 0.40
N ALA A 30 -12.78 -4.69 -0.68
CA ALA A 30 -11.99 -4.52 -1.89
C ALA A 30 -12.23 -3.16 -2.56
N ILE A 31 -13.50 -2.75 -2.67
CA ILE A 31 -13.87 -1.44 -3.24
C ILE A 31 -13.30 -0.30 -2.39
N LEU A 32 -13.44 -0.38 -1.07
CA LEU A 32 -12.86 0.63 -0.16
C LEU A 32 -11.34 0.69 -0.31
N GLY A 33 -10.65 -0.45 -0.32
CA GLY A 33 -9.21 -0.49 -0.53
C GLY A 33 -8.80 0.13 -1.87
N ALA A 34 -9.51 -0.19 -2.95
CA ALA A 34 -9.27 0.37 -4.27
C ALA A 34 -9.49 1.90 -4.32
N ILE A 35 -10.52 2.41 -3.65
CA ILE A 35 -10.79 3.85 -3.53
C ILE A 35 -9.62 4.56 -2.82
N PHE A 36 -9.12 4.02 -1.70
CA PHE A 36 -7.99 4.61 -0.99
C PHE A 36 -6.73 4.66 -1.86
N ILE A 37 -6.44 3.60 -2.61
CA ILE A 37 -5.31 3.56 -3.55
C ILE A 37 -5.49 4.59 -4.66
N PHE A 38 -6.68 4.67 -5.25
CA PHE A 38 -6.97 5.60 -6.33
C PHE A 38 -6.88 7.07 -5.88
N VAL A 39 -7.48 7.40 -4.71
CA VAL A 39 -7.40 8.74 -4.14
C VAL A 39 -5.98 9.12 -3.80
N SER A 40 -5.19 8.19 -3.24
CA SER A 40 -3.77 8.40 -2.95
C SER A 40 -2.95 8.64 -4.21
N ALA A 41 -3.15 7.85 -5.26
CA ALA A 41 -2.48 8.03 -6.55
C ALA A 41 -2.80 9.39 -7.16
N ARG A 42 -4.07 9.80 -7.11
CA ARG A 42 -4.51 11.12 -7.59
C ARG A 42 -3.90 12.25 -6.75
N ALA A 43 -3.85 12.10 -5.43
CA ALA A 43 -3.25 13.07 -4.54
C ALA A 43 -1.74 13.25 -4.81
N MET A 44 -1.02 12.14 -5.06
CA MET A 44 0.38 12.18 -5.48
C MET A 44 0.57 12.93 -6.80
N TYR A 45 -0.31 12.71 -7.76
CA TYR A 45 -0.25 13.39 -9.07
C TYR A 45 -0.48 14.90 -8.96
N LEU A 46 -1.31 15.36 -8.02
CA LEU A 46 -1.64 16.75 -7.81
C LEU A 46 -0.68 17.47 -6.83
N ALA A 47 0.17 16.73 -6.13
CA ALA A 47 1.08 17.31 -5.14
C ALA A 47 2.17 18.14 -5.83
N PRO A 48 2.38 19.40 -5.43
CA PRO A 48 3.35 20.30 -6.06
C PRO A 48 4.79 19.95 -5.72
N ASP A 49 5.03 19.35 -4.55
CA ASP A 49 6.36 19.09 -4.01
C ASP A 49 6.64 17.61 -3.86
N ALA A 50 7.90 17.20 -4.08
CA ALA A 50 8.34 15.82 -3.92
C ALA A 50 8.10 15.27 -2.49
N ILE A 51 8.25 16.11 -1.46
CA ILE A 51 7.99 15.74 -0.06
C ILE A 51 6.49 15.45 0.13
N SER A 52 5.63 16.30 -0.41
CA SER A 52 4.19 16.11 -0.38
C SER A 52 3.76 14.86 -1.13
N GLN A 53 4.37 14.56 -2.28
CA GLN A 53 4.10 13.34 -3.05
C GLN A 53 4.37 12.07 -2.23
N VAL A 54 5.51 12.00 -1.55
CA VAL A 54 5.87 10.86 -0.69
C VAL A 54 4.86 10.68 0.44
N ASN A 55 4.44 11.78 1.05
CA ASN A 55 3.48 11.75 2.16
C ASN A 55 2.07 11.32 1.72
N MET A 56 1.66 11.71 0.50
CA MET A 56 0.35 11.34 -0.07
C MET A 56 0.26 9.86 -0.47
N GLY A 57 1.39 9.14 -0.57
CA GLY A 57 1.42 7.69 -0.76
C GLY A 57 1.06 6.88 0.49
N GLY A 58 1.16 7.48 1.67
CA GLY A 58 0.90 6.83 2.96
C GLY A 58 -0.47 6.14 3.06
N PRO A 59 -1.59 6.78 2.71
CA PRO A 59 -2.92 6.16 2.78
C PRO A 59 -3.09 4.93 1.89
N ALA A 60 -2.42 4.86 0.73
CA ALA A 60 -2.48 3.68 -0.12
C ALA A 60 -1.84 2.46 0.58
N VAL A 61 -0.63 2.65 1.13
CA VAL A 61 0.13 1.57 1.76
C VAL A 61 -0.39 1.25 3.17
N GLY A 62 -0.77 2.29 3.95
CA GLY A 62 -1.21 2.13 5.33
C GLY A 62 -2.65 1.65 5.49
N VAL A 63 -3.53 1.92 4.51
CA VAL A 63 -4.95 1.57 4.60
C VAL A 63 -5.42 0.78 3.38
N GLY A 64 -5.13 1.24 2.16
CA GLY A 64 -5.63 0.65 0.94
C GLY A 64 -5.20 -0.81 0.75
N LEU A 65 -3.91 -1.08 0.84
CA LEU A 65 -3.39 -2.45 0.70
C LEU A 65 -3.81 -3.38 1.85
N PRO A 66 -3.76 -2.99 3.14
CA PRO A 66 -4.32 -3.81 4.22
C PRO A 66 -5.79 -4.16 4.04
N LEU A 67 -6.62 -3.23 3.52
CA LEU A 67 -8.02 -3.51 3.21
C LEU A 67 -8.17 -4.56 2.11
N LEU A 68 -7.34 -4.53 1.06
CA LEU A 68 -7.35 -5.54 0.01
C LEU A 68 -6.91 -6.92 0.53
N ILE A 69 -5.89 -6.97 1.40
CA ILE A 69 -5.46 -8.22 2.03
C ILE A 69 -6.58 -8.78 2.91
N SER A 70 -7.25 -7.91 3.69
CA SER A 70 -8.40 -8.31 4.51
C SER A 70 -9.58 -8.78 3.67
N ALA A 71 -9.84 -8.15 2.53
CA ALA A 71 -10.87 -8.57 1.58
C ALA A 71 -10.59 -9.98 1.05
N ASN A 72 -9.35 -10.24 0.65
CA ASN A 72 -8.91 -11.57 0.21
C ASN A 72 -9.07 -12.62 1.32
N LEU A 73 -8.69 -12.28 2.56
CA LEU A 73 -8.83 -13.17 3.71
C LEU A 73 -10.29 -13.52 3.99
N VAL A 74 -11.20 -12.54 3.97
CA VAL A 74 -12.65 -12.77 4.17
C VAL A 74 -13.21 -13.63 3.04
N TYR A 75 -12.78 -13.41 1.81
CA TYR A 75 -13.18 -14.22 0.67
C TYR A 75 -12.73 -15.68 0.82
N SER A 76 -11.46 -15.89 1.14
CA SER A 76 -10.88 -17.22 1.36
C SER A 76 -11.62 -17.97 2.48
N TRP A 77 -11.90 -17.32 3.61
CA TRP A 77 -12.66 -17.94 4.70
C TRP A 77 -14.11 -18.28 4.34
N SER A 78 -14.71 -17.55 3.41
CA SER A 78 -16.07 -17.85 2.96
C SER A 78 -16.14 -18.98 1.94
N THR A 79 -15.02 -19.33 1.28
CA THR A 79 -14.93 -20.43 0.31
C THR A 79 -14.35 -21.71 0.91
N GLU A 80 -13.26 -21.60 1.65
CA GLU A 80 -12.48 -22.75 2.15
C GLU A 80 -12.72 -23.01 3.64
N GLY A 81 -13.43 -22.11 4.33
CA GLY A 81 -13.58 -22.14 5.78
C GLY A 81 -12.39 -21.48 6.49
N PHE A 82 -12.42 -21.52 7.83
CA PHE A 82 -11.38 -20.88 8.64
C PHE A 82 -10.06 -21.64 8.58
N VAL A 83 -9.06 -21.08 7.89
CA VAL A 83 -7.69 -21.60 7.82
C VAL A 83 -6.75 -20.65 8.57
N LEU A 84 -6.17 -21.14 9.67
CA LEU A 84 -5.25 -20.36 10.52
C LEU A 84 -4.00 -19.89 9.74
N GLY A 85 -3.53 -20.68 8.79
CA GLY A 85 -2.38 -20.33 7.96
C GLY A 85 -2.60 -19.09 7.12
N GLU A 86 -3.81 -18.89 6.60
CA GLU A 86 -4.21 -17.71 5.84
C GLU A 86 -4.23 -16.44 6.72
N LEU A 87 -4.73 -16.58 7.95
CA LEU A 87 -4.72 -15.47 8.92
C LEU A 87 -3.29 -15.04 9.25
N ILE A 88 -2.40 -16.00 9.54
CA ILE A 88 -0.99 -15.71 9.83
C ILE A 88 -0.33 -15.02 8.64
N ARG A 89 -0.57 -15.52 7.43
CA ARG A 89 -0.05 -14.91 6.18
C ARG A 89 -0.53 -13.47 6.02
N ALA A 90 -1.82 -13.22 6.24
CA ALA A 90 -2.38 -11.87 6.16
C ALA A 90 -1.77 -10.92 7.20
N ILE A 91 -1.63 -11.35 8.46
CA ILE A 91 -1.02 -10.56 9.53
C ILE A 91 0.44 -10.23 9.20
N VAL A 92 1.22 -11.22 8.76
CA VAL A 92 2.62 -11.03 8.37
C VAL A 92 2.72 -10.07 7.18
N ALA A 93 1.87 -10.23 6.17
CA ALA A 93 1.85 -9.35 5.00
C ALA A 93 1.51 -7.91 5.36
N ILE A 94 0.48 -7.67 6.18
CA ILE A 94 0.10 -6.33 6.65
C ILE A 94 1.23 -5.71 7.48
N THR A 95 1.81 -6.46 8.41
CA THR A 95 2.92 -5.99 9.24
C THR A 95 4.14 -5.63 8.38
N ALA A 96 4.50 -6.48 7.44
CA ALA A 96 5.60 -6.21 6.50
C ALA A 96 5.35 -4.95 5.67
N LEU A 97 4.13 -4.77 5.15
CA LEU A 97 3.73 -3.57 4.40
C LEU A 97 3.88 -2.29 5.24
N LEU A 98 3.42 -2.32 6.50
CA LEU A 98 3.50 -1.16 7.39
C LEU A 98 4.97 -0.83 7.72
N VAL A 99 5.80 -1.84 7.98
CA VAL A 99 7.23 -1.65 8.26
C VAL A 99 7.95 -1.09 7.04
N ILE A 100 7.73 -1.69 5.86
CA ILE A 100 8.37 -1.23 4.61
C ILE A 100 7.90 0.19 4.27
N GLY A 101 6.61 0.49 4.43
CA GLY A 101 6.05 1.82 4.20
C GLY A 101 6.65 2.86 5.14
N ALA A 102 6.79 2.55 6.43
CA ALA A 102 7.39 3.44 7.41
C ALA A 102 8.87 3.71 7.13
N VAL A 103 9.66 2.66 6.86
CA VAL A 103 11.08 2.79 6.53
C VAL A 103 11.29 3.53 5.21
N GLY A 104 10.49 3.21 4.18
CA GLY A 104 10.54 3.87 2.89
C GLY A 104 10.27 5.37 2.99
N SER A 105 9.22 5.76 3.70
CA SER A 105 8.88 7.17 3.95
C SER A 105 9.98 7.90 4.72
N TYR A 106 10.58 7.26 5.73
CA TYR A 106 11.66 7.84 6.50
C TYR A 106 12.92 8.07 5.65
N VAL A 107 13.36 7.08 4.88
CA VAL A 107 14.55 7.17 4.02
C VAL A 107 14.35 8.23 2.95
N MET A 108 13.17 8.24 2.30
CA MET A 108 12.85 9.21 1.25
C MET A 108 12.78 10.64 1.83
N GLY A 109 12.15 10.81 2.99
CA GLY A 109 12.07 12.09 3.67
C GLY A 109 13.45 12.65 4.01
N ARG A 110 14.37 11.81 4.48
CA ARG A 110 15.77 12.23 4.73
C ARG A 110 16.51 12.62 3.45
N ALA A 111 16.36 11.84 2.37
CA ALA A 111 17.00 12.14 1.10
C ALA A 111 16.53 13.48 0.52
N LEU A 112 15.21 13.72 0.53
CA LEU A 112 14.62 14.96 0.04
C LEU A 112 15.03 16.16 0.91
N HIS A 113 15.10 15.98 2.23
CA HIS A 113 15.53 17.05 3.14
C HIS A 113 17.00 17.41 2.90
N ALA A 114 17.87 16.43 2.69
CA ALA A 114 19.28 16.69 2.39
C ALA A 114 19.46 17.50 1.11
N THR A 115 18.70 17.19 0.04
CA THR A 115 18.77 17.95 -1.22
C THR A 115 18.20 19.37 -1.12
N HIS A 116 17.19 19.57 -0.27
CA HIS A 116 16.60 20.91 -0.08
C HIS A 116 17.53 21.86 0.68
N TRP A 117 18.30 21.37 1.64
CA TRP A 117 19.24 22.17 2.42
C TRP A 117 20.44 22.66 1.62
N ASP A 118 20.86 21.93 0.58
CA ASP A 118 22.00 22.31 -0.25
C ASP A 118 21.75 23.59 -1.07
N HIS A 119 20.48 23.94 -1.29
CA HIS A 119 20.11 25.19 -1.99
C HIS A 119 19.84 26.39 -1.08
N THR A 120 19.68 26.18 0.23
CA THR A 120 19.27 27.23 1.17
C THR A 120 20.36 27.58 2.18
N VAL A 121 21.46 26.83 2.27
CA VAL A 121 22.60 27.18 3.10
C VAL A 121 23.38 28.29 2.39
N PRO A 122 23.35 29.55 2.83
CA PRO A 122 24.33 30.53 2.36
C PRO A 122 25.70 29.94 2.70
N LEU A 123 26.58 29.81 1.72
CA LEU A 123 27.96 29.41 1.94
C LEU A 123 28.54 30.39 2.96
N SER A 124 28.44 30.04 4.25
CA SER A 124 29.07 30.75 5.36
C SER A 124 30.58 30.47 5.28
N GLY A 125 31.24 31.25 4.46
CA GLY A 125 32.67 31.14 4.24
C GLY A 125 33.12 32.07 3.11
N GLY A 126 32.99 33.37 3.30
CA GLY A 126 33.89 34.34 2.68
C GLY A 126 33.72 34.68 1.19
N GLN A 127 32.59 34.42 0.55
CA GLN A 127 32.27 35.08 -0.72
C GLN A 127 31.13 36.08 -0.55
N LYS A 128 31.45 37.27 -0.11
CA LYS A 128 30.60 38.45 -0.39
C LYS A 128 30.46 38.50 -1.90
N ALA A 129 29.22 38.30 -2.39
CA ALA A 129 28.89 38.59 -3.76
C ALA A 129 29.34 40.03 -4.05
N LYS A 130 30.26 40.18 -4.99
CA LYS A 130 30.58 41.46 -5.58
C LYS A 130 29.31 41.96 -6.27
N GLU A 131 28.67 42.95 -5.69
CA GLU A 131 27.67 43.76 -6.38
C GLU A 131 28.28 44.33 -7.65
N PRO A 132 27.69 44.18 -8.83
CA PRO A 132 28.10 44.90 -10.02
C PRO A 132 27.71 46.37 -9.83
N LYS A 133 28.70 47.25 -9.96
CA LYS A 133 28.50 48.71 -10.06
C LYS A 133 27.84 49.05 -11.39
#